data_de00934370780c0d3cd2087e43145e98
#
_entry.id   de00934370780c0d3cd2087e43145e98
#
_cell.length_a   1.000
_cell.length_b   1.000
_cell.length_c   1.000
_cell.angle_alpha   90.00
_cell.angle_beta   90.00
_cell.angle_gamma   90.00
#
_symmetry.space_group_name_H-M   'P 1'
#
loop_
_entity.id
_entity.type
_entity.pdbx_description
1 polymer ?
#
loop_
_entity_poly.entity_id
_entity_poly.type
_entity_poly.pdbx_seq_one_letter_code
_entity_poly.pdbx_strand_id
1 'polypeptide(L)'
;MEQRKSGIAELLNQNIVYAVSVFIILAIVLWGFLLPQSFETFAKVLFSSLTMYFGWGYMLSMNIFVLFCIFIGFSRFSKVRLGPQDSRPEYSNFSWFAMLFSAGMGVGLVFYGAAEPLTYFYSVPFGVEPGSVQAARDAMRVSFFHWGLHPWAGYVVIAMPLAYYQFRRNAPGLISTIFIPLVGEERVRGIFGKCVDIFAIFATVAGITTSLGLGTLQLNSGLNALFGVPKNMSVQILLIALLALGYMTSALLGLERGIKNLSNINIFLCFLLMLGLFVVGPSLPIVNSLMTGVGDYFSNLCNESFMMAPYGGPYEAHLKNWTLYYWAWWIAWAPFVGSFIARVSRGRTIREFILGCLFIPALGSFTWFAIFGTSALHLELVQGVKIANDIIKDVSVGAFELYRHYPLGTIMSYIMLILISTFFVTSADSGTFVLGMYSTQGILNPPRTRTAIWGILMGALAVVLLIT
;
A
#
# COMPACT_ATOMS: atom_id res chain seq x y z
N MET A 1 -26.20 -41.63 -10.85
CA MET A 1 -26.54 -40.70 -9.74
C MET A 1 -25.31 -40.30 -8.92
N GLU A 2 -24.39 -41.21 -8.62
CA GLU A 2 -23.15 -40.93 -7.89
C GLU A 2 -22.18 -40.00 -8.63
N GLN A 3 -21.96 -40.21 -9.92
CA GLN A 3 -21.08 -39.29 -10.73
C GLN A 3 -21.62 -37.86 -10.80
N ARG A 4 -22.94 -37.65 -10.76
CA ARG A 4 -23.56 -36.33 -10.74
C ARG A 4 -23.45 -35.65 -9.37
N LYS A 5 -23.48 -36.45 -8.28
CA LYS A 5 -23.26 -35.99 -6.90
C LYS A 5 -21.79 -35.65 -6.67
N SER A 6 -20.83 -36.41 -7.22
CA SER A 6 -19.41 -36.11 -7.15
C SER A 6 -19.08 -34.79 -7.88
N GLY A 7 -19.62 -34.55 -9.07
CA GLY A 7 -19.43 -33.32 -9.83
C GLY A 7 -20.01 -32.07 -9.14
N ILE A 8 -21.18 -32.19 -8.50
CA ILE A 8 -21.77 -31.08 -7.73
C ILE A 8 -20.95 -30.79 -6.46
N ALA A 9 -20.52 -31.80 -5.73
CA ALA A 9 -19.68 -31.68 -4.55
C ALA A 9 -18.31 -31.05 -4.91
N GLU A 10 -17.75 -31.42 -6.04
CA GLU A 10 -16.49 -30.86 -6.56
C GLU A 10 -16.66 -29.41 -6.98
N LEU A 11 -17.72 -29.04 -7.69
CA LEU A 11 -18.07 -27.66 -8.03
C LEU A 11 -18.31 -26.77 -6.80
N LEU A 12 -19.01 -27.30 -5.78
CA LEU A 12 -19.21 -26.58 -4.51
C LEU A 12 -17.87 -26.39 -3.77
N ASN A 13 -17.03 -27.42 -3.75
CA ASN A 13 -15.73 -27.37 -3.12
C ASN A 13 -14.78 -26.37 -3.81
N GLN A 14 -14.86 -26.26 -5.13
CA GLN A 14 -14.10 -25.31 -5.93
C GLN A 14 -14.53 -23.84 -5.72
N ASN A 15 -15.78 -23.60 -5.36
CA ASN A 15 -16.34 -22.26 -5.18
C ASN A 15 -16.48 -21.82 -3.73
N ILE A 16 -16.14 -22.66 -2.74
CA ILE A 16 -16.39 -22.36 -1.33
C ILE A 16 -15.63 -21.12 -0.85
N VAL A 17 -14.35 -20.96 -1.24
CA VAL A 17 -13.55 -19.79 -0.89
C VAL A 17 -14.19 -18.51 -1.42
N TYR A 18 -14.61 -18.54 -2.69
CA TYR A 18 -15.32 -17.42 -3.31
C TYR A 18 -16.62 -17.08 -2.59
N ALA A 19 -17.50 -18.08 -2.41
CA ALA A 19 -18.82 -17.89 -1.82
C ALA A 19 -18.74 -17.36 -0.38
N VAL A 20 -17.88 -17.97 0.45
CA VAL A 20 -17.68 -17.53 1.84
C VAL A 20 -17.09 -16.12 1.91
N SER A 21 -16.09 -15.82 1.07
CA SER A 21 -15.47 -14.50 1.06
C SER A 21 -16.46 -13.41 0.61
N VAL A 22 -17.23 -13.65 -0.46
CA VAL A 22 -18.27 -12.71 -0.92
C VAL A 22 -19.32 -12.51 0.18
N PHE A 23 -19.76 -13.57 0.84
CA PHE A 23 -20.73 -13.49 1.94
C PHE A 23 -20.20 -12.64 3.09
N ILE A 24 -18.95 -12.87 3.53
CA ILE A 24 -18.32 -12.08 4.61
C ILE A 24 -18.24 -10.59 4.24
N ILE A 25 -17.73 -10.29 3.04
CA ILE A 25 -17.60 -8.89 2.61
C ILE A 25 -18.96 -8.22 2.45
N LEU A 26 -19.93 -8.91 1.88
CA LEU A 26 -21.29 -8.38 1.76
C LEU A 26 -21.94 -8.13 3.14
N ALA A 27 -21.73 -9.04 4.10
CA ALA A 27 -22.21 -8.86 5.47
C ALA A 27 -21.60 -7.62 6.14
N ILE A 28 -20.30 -7.39 5.93
CA ILE A 28 -19.60 -6.20 6.43
C ILE A 28 -20.14 -4.94 5.77
N VAL A 29 -20.32 -4.94 4.45
CA VAL A 29 -20.90 -3.82 3.71
C VAL A 29 -22.31 -3.50 4.22
N LEU A 30 -23.16 -4.51 4.38
CA LEU A 30 -24.51 -4.33 4.92
C LEU A 30 -24.49 -3.83 6.37
N TRP A 31 -23.60 -4.34 7.21
CA TRP A 31 -23.46 -3.86 8.59
C TRP A 31 -23.07 -2.38 8.64
N GLY A 32 -22.04 -1.98 7.88
CA GLY A 32 -21.62 -0.58 7.85
C GLY A 32 -22.68 0.37 7.26
N PHE A 33 -23.44 -0.08 6.26
CA PHE A 33 -24.55 0.70 5.70
C PHE A 33 -25.74 0.85 6.66
N LEU A 34 -26.15 -0.25 7.30
CA LEU A 34 -27.35 -0.28 8.13
C LEU A 34 -27.11 0.25 9.55
N LEU A 35 -25.90 0.05 10.09
CA LEU A 35 -25.51 0.36 11.46
C LEU A 35 -24.11 1.02 11.52
N PRO A 36 -23.90 2.20 10.88
CA PRO A 36 -22.58 2.81 10.72
C PRO A 36 -21.88 3.06 12.06
N GLN A 37 -22.55 3.57 13.07
CA GLN A 37 -21.98 3.82 14.41
C GLN A 37 -21.52 2.55 15.11
N SER A 38 -22.30 1.45 14.96
CA SER A 38 -21.92 0.15 15.52
C SER A 38 -20.66 -0.40 14.86
N PHE A 39 -20.57 -0.28 13.52
CA PHE A 39 -19.41 -0.71 12.76
C PHE A 39 -18.17 0.11 13.10
N GLU A 40 -18.30 1.44 13.15
CA GLU A 40 -17.22 2.35 13.55
C GLU A 40 -16.68 2.03 14.96
N THR A 41 -17.58 1.85 15.93
CA THR A 41 -17.21 1.49 17.30
C THR A 41 -16.46 0.16 17.34
N PHE A 42 -16.98 -0.85 16.65
CA PHE A 42 -16.33 -2.16 16.57
C PHE A 42 -14.93 -2.06 15.95
N ALA A 43 -14.78 -1.34 14.83
CA ALA A 43 -13.51 -1.17 14.14
C ALA A 43 -12.47 -0.46 15.05
N LYS A 44 -12.86 0.60 15.75
CA LYS A 44 -12.00 1.33 16.70
C LYS A 44 -11.58 0.45 17.88
N VAL A 45 -12.51 -0.28 18.48
CA VAL A 45 -12.22 -1.19 19.61
C VAL A 45 -11.29 -2.31 19.15
N LEU A 46 -11.57 -2.92 17.99
CA LEU A 46 -10.75 -3.99 17.42
C LEU A 46 -9.31 -3.51 17.17
N PHE A 47 -9.15 -2.38 16.47
CA PHE A 47 -7.84 -1.79 16.19
C PHE A 47 -7.08 -1.44 17.47
N SER A 48 -7.76 -0.78 18.44
CA SER A 48 -7.16 -0.44 19.73
C SER A 48 -6.72 -1.67 20.51
N SER A 49 -7.53 -2.74 20.51
CA SER A 49 -7.19 -3.99 21.19
C SER A 49 -6.00 -4.71 20.51
N LEU A 50 -6.02 -4.79 19.16
CA LEU A 50 -4.93 -5.41 18.42
C LEU A 50 -3.61 -4.66 18.62
N THR A 51 -3.61 -3.34 18.56
CA THR A 51 -2.38 -2.56 18.78
C THR A 51 -1.89 -2.60 20.22
N MET A 52 -2.80 -2.66 21.20
CA MET A 52 -2.46 -2.77 22.62
C MET A 52 -1.87 -4.13 22.99
N TYR A 53 -2.50 -5.23 22.58
CA TYR A 53 -2.08 -6.57 23.00
C TYR A 53 -1.04 -7.20 22.05
N PHE A 54 -1.05 -6.86 20.77
CA PHE A 54 -0.19 -7.45 19.73
C PHE A 54 0.75 -6.45 19.05
N GLY A 55 0.85 -5.20 19.56
CA GLY A 55 1.76 -4.20 19.00
C GLY A 55 3.21 -4.69 18.91
N TRP A 56 3.70 -5.39 19.94
CA TRP A 56 5.01 -6.03 19.92
C TRP A 56 5.14 -7.07 18.80
N GLY A 57 4.08 -7.79 18.50
CA GLY A 57 4.05 -8.79 17.43
C GLY A 57 4.18 -8.16 16.04
N TYR A 58 3.51 -7.01 15.80
CA TYR A 58 3.69 -6.24 14.57
C TYR A 58 5.14 -5.78 14.41
N MET A 59 5.73 -5.18 15.45
CA MET A 59 7.13 -4.72 15.43
C MET A 59 8.09 -5.87 15.15
N LEU A 60 7.98 -6.98 15.90
CA LEU A 60 8.84 -8.14 15.74
C LEU A 60 8.70 -8.76 14.34
N SER A 61 7.49 -8.90 13.83
CA SER A 61 7.24 -9.49 12.51
C SER A 61 7.91 -8.69 11.40
N MET A 62 7.73 -7.36 11.40
CA MET A 62 8.33 -6.49 10.39
C MET A 62 9.87 -6.55 10.41
N ASN A 63 10.47 -6.65 11.59
CA ASN A 63 11.93 -6.84 11.73
C ASN A 63 12.38 -8.19 11.20
N ILE A 64 11.68 -9.26 11.54
CA ILE A 64 11.97 -10.61 11.02
C ILE A 64 11.89 -10.61 9.49
N PHE A 65 10.93 -9.91 8.90
CA PHE A 65 10.79 -9.82 7.44
C PHE A 65 12.00 -9.14 6.79
N VAL A 66 12.48 -8.02 7.34
CA VAL A 66 13.69 -7.35 6.85
C VAL A 66 14.91 -8.26 6.97
N LEU A 67 15.13 -8.87 8.13
CA LEU A 67 16.26 -9.78 8.35
C LEU A 67 16.22 -10.99 7.43
N PHE A 68 15.04 -11.58 7.24
CA PHE A 68 14.82 -12.70 6.32
C PHE A 68 15.18 -12.31 4.87
N CYS A 69 14.70 -11.16 4.39
CA CYS A 69 14.99 -10.68 3.05
C CYS A 69 16.51 -10.48 2.85
N ILE A 70 17.17 -9.84 3.79
CA ILE A 70 18.64 -9.65 3.75
C ILE A 70 19.33 -11.00 3.71
N PHE A 71 19.00 -11.90 4.63
CA PHE A 71 19.60 -13.23 4.71
C PHE A 71 19.47 -14.01 3.39
N ILE A 72 18.26 -14.10 2.84
CA ILE A 72 18.01 -14.84 1.59
C ILE A 72 18.69 -14.18 0.39
N GLY A 73 18.69 -12.85 0.30
CA GLY A 73 19.30 -12.08 -0.79
C GLY A 73 20.80 -12.28 -0.91
N PHE A 74 21.47 -12.54 0.21
CA PHE A 74 22.92 -12.80 0.27
C PHE A 74 23.29 -14.28 0.45
N SER A 75 22.32 -15.18 0.59
CA SER A 75 22.53 -16.61 0.75
C SER A 75 22.90 -17.32 -0.55
N ARG A 76 23.22 -18.62 -0.44
CA ARG A 76 23.41 -19.51 -1.61
C ARG A 76 22.19 -19.61 -2.51
N PHE A 77 20.99 -19.30 -2.02
CA PHE A 77 19.76 -19.33 -2.78
C PHE A 77 19.56 -18.10 -3.68
N SER A 78 20.36 -17.08 -3.52
CA SER A 78 20.24 -15.80 -4.23
C SER A 78 20.30 -15.93 -5.77
N LYS A 79 20.95 -16.97 -6.30
CA LYS A 79 21.07 -17.27 -7.73
C LYS A 79 19.91 -18.07 -8.31
N VAL A 80 18.99 -18.57 -7.47
CA VAL A 80 17.81 -19.32 -7.92
C VAL A 80 16.89 -18.38 -8.69
N ARG A 81 16.35 -18.84 -9.83
CA ARG A 81 15.39 -18.08 -10.64
C ARG A 81 13.96 -18.38 -10.21
N LEU A 82 13.14 -17.35 -10.23
CA LEU A 82 11.69 -17.42 -10.05
C LEU A 82 11.06 -17.89 -11.37
N GLY A 83 11.23 -19.17 -11.67
CA GLY A 83 10.85 -19.83 -12.91
C GLY A 83 11.86 -20.91 -13.31
N PRO A 84 11.74 -21.51 -14.53
CA PRO A 84 12.76 -22.37 -15.12
C PRO A 84 14.13 -21.69 -15.12
N GLN A 85 15.21 -22.49 -15.09
CA GLN A 85 16.58 -21.94 -14.92
C GLN A 85 17.03 -21.09 -16.13
N ASP A 86 16.51 -21.35 -17.29
CA ASP A 86 16.74 -20.65 -18.57
C ASP A 86 15.78 -19.48 -18.80
N SER A 87 14.79 -19.29 -17.94
CA SER A 87 13.80 -18.21 -18.07
C SER A 87 14.45 -16.83 -17.99
N ARG A 88 13.91 -15.88 -18.74
CA ARG A 88 14.28 -14.46 -18.71
C ARG A 88 13.15 -13.64 -18.07
N PRO A 89 13.47 -12.46 -17.51
CA PRO A 89 12.45 -11.55 -17.01
C PRO A 89 11.41 -11.21 -18.08
N GLU A 90 10.13 -11.29 -17.70
CA GLU A 90 8.99 -11.01 -18.59
C GLU A 90 8.87 -9.50 -18.89
N TYR A 91 9.29 -8.65 -17.95
CA TYR A 91 9.23 -7.19 -18.06
C TYR A 91 10.63 -6.57 -17.98
N SER A 92 10.83 -5.43 -18.68
CA SER A 92 12.03 -4.61 -18.53
C SER A 92 12.16 -4.12 -17.07
N ASN A 93 13.37 -3.75 -16.65
CA ASN A 93 13.58 -3.22 -15.28
C ASN A 93 12.72 -1.98 -15.02
N PHE A 94 12.64 -1.05 -15.97
CA PHE A 94 11.84 0.18 -15.82
C PHE A 94 10.35 -0.15 -15.58
N SER A 95 9.73 -0.93 -16.46
CA SER A 95 8.31 -1.30 -16.30
C SER A 95 8.06 -2.12 -15.04
N TRP A 96 9.00 -2.99 -14.67
CA TRP A 96 8.90 -3.76 -13.44
C TRP A 96 8.90 -2.86 -12.20
N PHE A 97 9.87 -1.94 -12.08
CA PHE A 97 9.92 -0.98 -10.98
C PHE A 97 8.68 -0.07 -10.96
N ALA A 98 8.21 0.38 -12.12
CA ALA A 98 6.99 1.17 -12.24
C ALA A 98 5.77 0.42 -11.70
N MET A 99 5.61 -0.87 -12.05
CA MET A 99 4.52 -1.69 -11.54
C MET A 99 4.64 -1.96 -10.04
N LEU A 100 5.85 -2.25 -9.53
CA LEU A 100 6.10 -2.42 -8.10
C LEU A 100 5.68 -1.18 -7.31
N PHE A 101 6.19 -0.02 -7.72
CA PHE A 101 5.93 1.24 -7.04
C PHE A 101 4.44 1.63 -7.10
N SER A 102 3.81 1.52 -8.27
CA SER A 102 2.38 1.82 -8.42
C SER A 102 1.47 0.91 -7.60
N ALA A 103 1.83 -0.37 -7.45
CA ALA A 103 1.03 -1.31 -6.66
C ALA A 103 1.27 -1.18 -5.15
N GLY A 104 2.52 -0.93 -4.74
CA GLY A 104 2.91 -1.00 -3.33
C GLY A 104 2.86 0.34 -2.58
N MET A 105 2.92 1.48 -3.27
CA MET A 105 2.95 2.80 -2.62
C MET A 105 1.81 3.72 -3.05
N GLY A 106 1.48 3.76 -4.32
CA GLY A 106 0.30 4.42 -4.89
C GLY A 106 -0.17 5.69 -4.18
N VAL A 107 -1.47 5.73 -3.90
CA VAL A 107 -2.16 6.88 -3.28
C VAL A 107 -1.60 7.24 -1.89
N GLY A 108 -1.19 6.25 -1.08
CA GLY A 108 -0.71 6.51 0.28
C GLY A 108 0.50 7.43 0.33
N LEU A 109 1.49 7.21 -0.56
CA LEU A 109 2.69 8.05 -0.63
C LEU A 109 2.35 9.51 -0.99
N VAL A 110 1.42 9.68 -1.93
CA VAL A 110 0.95 11.01 -2.36
C VAL A 110 0.17 11.70 -1.24
N PHE A 111 -0.63 10.94 -0.49
CA PHE A 111 -1.45 11.45 0.61
C PHE A 111 -0.59 11.97 1.76
N TYR A 112 0.47 11.25 2.14
CA TYR A 112 1.27 11.53 3.32
C TYR A 112 2.56 12.32 3.04
N GLY A 113 2.96 12.51 1.78
CA GLY A 113 4.28 13.05 1.42
C GLY A 113 4.66 14.40 2.02
N ALA A 114 3.71 15.33 2.16
CA ALA A 114 3.91 16.60 2.88
C ALA A 114 3.31 16.55 4.30
N ALA A 115 2.19 15.84 4.46
CA ALA A 115 1.40 15.88 5.69
C ALA A 115 2.07 15.14 6.85
N GLU A 116 2.69 13.99 6.60
CA GLU A 116 3.35 13.20 7.66
C GLU A 116 4.53 13.94 8.28
N PRO A 117 5.51 14.48 7.53
CA PRO A 117 6.59 15.28 8.09
C PRO A 117 6.09 16.49 8.88
N LEU A 118 5.07 17.20 8.39
CA LEU A 118 4.49 18.35 9.11
C LEU A 118 3.79 17.93 10.41
N THR A 119 3.10 16.79 10.41
CA THR A 119 2.47 16.29 11.62
C THR A 119 3.51 15.96 12.69
N TYR A 120 4.60 15.28 12.33
CA TYR A 120 5.67 14.94 13.28
C TYR A 120 6.49 16.16 13.71
N PHE A 121 6.56 17.18 12.90
CA PHE A 121 7.21 18.44 13.23
C PHE A 121 6.57 19.16 14.41
N TYR A 122 5.24 19.05 14.55
CA TYR A 122 4.49 19.64 15.67
C TYR A 122 4.08 18.61 16.75
N SER A 123 3.83 17.37 16.35
CA SER A 123 3.48 16.26 17.26
C SER A 123 4.70 15.36 17.50
N VAL A 124 5.69 15.91 18.20
CA VAL A 124 7.05 15.34 18.27
C VAL A 124 7.09 14.08 19.12
N PRO A 125 7.46 12.90 18.58
CA PRO A 125 7.46 11.64 19.34
C PRO A 125 8.60 11.49 20.33
N PHE A 126 9.70 12.25 20.18
CA PHE A 126 10.96 12.02 20.93
C PHE A 126 11.24 13.09 22.00
N GLY A 127 10.26 13.89 22.39
CA GLY A 127 10.39 14.84 23.47
C GLY A 127 11.27 16.05 23.17
N VAL A 128 11.56 16.33 21.87
CA VAL A 128 12.21 17.56 21.44
C VAL A 128 11.17 18.69 21.33
N GLU A 129 11.62 19.95 21.25
CA GLU A 129 10.73 21.10 21.12
C GLU A 129 9.98 21.07 19.79
N PRO A 130 8.62 21.11 19.80
CA PRO A 130 7.82 21.20 18.59
C PRO A 130 8.20 22.43 17.74
N GLY A 131 8.21 22.27 16.42
CA GLY A 131 8.56 23.37 15.52
C GLY A 131 10.05 23.70 15.43
N SER A 132 10.92 22.93 16.10
CA SER A 132 12.37 23.12 16.09
C SER A 132 13.05 22.47 14.87
N VAL A 133 14.31 22.84 14.60
CA VAL A 133 15.15 22.19 13.58
C VAL A 133 15.33 20.71 13.86
N GLN A 134 15.46 20.32 15.14
CA GLN A 134 15.57 18.91 15.51
C GLN A 134 14.26 18.16 15.27
N ALA A 135 13.11 18.78 15.54
CA ALA A 135 11.81 18.22 15.22
C ALA A 135 11.63 17.96 13.71
N ALA A 136 12.11 18.87 12.85
CA ALA A 136 12.08 18.67 11.41
C ALA A 136 12.97 17.51 10.95
N ARG A 137 14.17 17.37 11.54
CA ARG A 137 15.10 16.26 11.27
C ARG A 137 14.50 14.93 11.68
N ASP A 138 13.90 14.86 12.88
CA ASP A 138 13.24 13.65 13.38
C ASP A 138 12.01 13.29 12.56
N ALA A 139 11.23 14.29 12.14
CA ALA A 139 10.06 14.09 11.27
C ALA A 139 10.44 13.43 9.94
N MET A 140 11.52 13.86 9.30
CA MET A 140 12.01 13.25 8.06
C MET A 140 12.51 11.82 8.29
N ARG A 141 13.28 11.58 9.36
CA ARG A 141 13.78 10.25 9.73
C ARG A 141 12.65 9.26 9.94
N VAL A 142 11.61 9.64 10.71
CA VAL A 142 10.46 8.78 10.99
C VAL A 142 9.64 8.52 9.73
N SER A 143 9.45 9.52 8.88
CA SER A 143 8.80 9.32 7.58
C SER A 143 9.57 8.31 6.72
N PHE A 144 10.90 8.40 6.69
CA PHE A 144 11.74 7.40 6.00
C PHE A 144 11.62 6.01 6.62
N PHE A 145 11.47 5.92 7.94
CA PHE A 145 11.27 4.64 8.64
C PHE A 145 9.98 3.95 8.24
N HIS A 146 8.88 4.68 8.18
CA HIS A 146 7.57 4.13 7.82
C HIS A 146 7.46 3.70 6.35
N TRP A 147 8.20 4.33 5.45
CA TRP A 147 8.12 4.12 4.00
C TRP A 147 9.37 3.48 3.38
N GLY A 148 10.29 3.03 4.23
CA GLY A 148 11.58 2.43 3.86
C GLY A 148 11.54 0.93 3.64
N LEU A 149 12.50 0.22 4.22
CA LEU A 149 12.69 -1.23 3.98
C LEU A 149 11.57 -2.10 4.55
N HIS A 150 10.96 -1.73 5.67
CA HIS A 150 9.99 -2.55 6.38
C HIS A 150 8.74 -2.90 5.55
N PRO A 151 7.99 -1.93 4.95
CA PRO A 151 6.85 -2.27 4.11
C PRO A 151 7.22 -3.20 2.95
N TRP A 152 8.33 -2.92 2.29
CA TRP A 152 8.76 -3.73 1.16
C TRP A 152 9.19 -5.13 1.56
N ALA A 153 9.82 -5.30 2.72
CA ALA A 153 10.11 -6.62 3.29
C ALA A 153 8.82 -7.40 3.58
N GLY A 154 7.80 -6.74 4.13
CA GLY A 154 6.48 -7.32 4.34
C GLY A 154 5.85 -7.87 3.05
N TYR A 155 6.03 -7.18 1.93
CA TYR A 155 5.55 -7.67 0.63
C TYR A 155 6.42 -8.80 0.07
N VAL A 156 7.74 -8.70 0.20
CA VAL A 156 8.70 -9.69 -0.33
C VAL A 156 8.57 -11.05 0.33
N VAL A 157 8.27 -11.11 1.64
CA VAL A 157 8.11 -12.41 2.35
C VAL A 157 6.92 -13.22 1.84
N ILE A 158 5.93 -12.57 1.25
CA ILE A 158 4.82 -13.22 0.56
C ILE A 158 5.16 -13.45 -0.92
N ALA A 159 5.66 -12.42 -1.60
CA ALA A 159 5.88 -12.43 -3.04
C ALA A 159 6.93 -13.44 -3.50
N MET A 160 8.05 -13.54 -2.78
CA MET A 160 9.16 -14.41 -3.18
C MET A 160 8.79 -15.90 -3.14
N PRO A 161 8.28 -16.47 -2.03
CA PRO A 161 7.89 -17.87 -2.00
C PRO A 161 6.71 -18.14 -2.96
N LEU A 162 5.77 -17.21 -3.10
CA LEU A 162 4.66 -17.36 -4.02
C LEU A 162 5.16 -17.45 -5.49
N ALA A 163 6.06 -16.55 -5.92
CA ALA A 163 6.66 -16.61 -7.24
C ALA A 163 7.48 -17.90 -7.47
N TYR A 164 8.21 -18.34 -6.43
CA TYR A 164 8.95 -19.60 -6.48
C TYR A 164 8.02 -20.80 -6.69
N TYR A 165 6.96 -20.94 -5.90
CA TYR A 165 6.01 -22.04 -6.03
C TYR A 165 5.25 -21.96 -7.35
N GLN A 166 4.76 -20.80 -7.72
CA GLN A 166 3.96 -20.59 -8.91
C GLN A 166 4.75 -20.85 -10.20
N PHE A 167 5.94 -20.29 -10.35
CA PHE A 167 6.67 -20.33 -11.62
C PHE A 167 7.73 -21.42 -11.69
N ARG A 168 8.23 -21.92 -10.56
CA ARG A 168 9.24 -22.97 -10.54
C ARG A 168 8.66 -24.34 -10.18
N ARG A 169 7.57 -24.38 -9.38
CA ARG A 169 6.92 -25.61 -8.95
C ARG A 169 5.56 -25.85 -9.63
N ASN A 170 5.11 -24.92 -10.48
CA ASN A 170 3.80 -24.95 -11.15
C ASN A 170 2.62 -25.12 -10.19
N ALA A 171 2.75 -24.55 -8.98
CA ALA A 171 1.70 -24.57 -7.98
C ALA A 171 0.72 -23.40 -8.21
N PRO A 172 -0.52 -23.47 -7.68
CA PRO A 172 -1.48 -22.39 -7.78
C PRO A 172 -0.96 -21.09 -7.18
N GLY A 173 -1.37 -19.93 -7.74
CA GLY A 173 -1.07 -18.60 -7.24
C GLY A 173 -1.89 -18.21 -6.01
N LEU A 174 -1.88 -19.03 -4.97
CA LEU A 174 -2.65 -18.86 -3.73
C LEU A 174 -1.72 -18.65 -2.54
N ILE A 175 -2.14 -17.84 -1.58
CA ILE A 175 -1.34 -17.62 -0.36
C ILE A 175 -1.16 -18.92 0.42
N SER A 176 -2.17 -19.80 0.43
CA SER A 176 -2.07 -21.12 1.05
C SER A 176 -0.91 -21.97 0.52
N THR A 177 -0.54 -21.80 -0.75
CA THR A 177 0.54 -22.55 -1.42
C THR A 177 1.89 -22.36 -0.74
N ILE A 178 2.17 -21.20 -0.16
CA ILE A 178 3.45 -20.95 0.54
C ILE A 178 3.62 -21.80 1.80
N PHE A 179 2.55 -22.36 2.34
CA PHE A 179 2.56 -23.22 3.52
C PHE A 179 2.79 -24.72 3.21
N ILE A 180 2.88 -25.11 1.93
CA ILE A 180 3.12 -26.52 1.54
C ILE A 180 4.32 -27.15 2.30
N PRO A 181 5.49 -26.50 2.44
CA PRO A 181 6.62 -27.09 3.14
C PRO A 181 6.41 -27.26 4.64
N LEU A 182 5.47 -26.54 5.24
CA LEU A 182 5.20 -26.56 6.68
C LEU A 182 4.13 -27.59 7.06
N VAL A 183 3.06 -27.67 6.26
CA VAL A 183 1.86 -28.46 6.62
C VAL A 183 1.53 -29.58 5.62
N GLY A 184 2.20 -29.64 4.47
CA GLY A 184 1.97 -30.60 3.41
C GLY A 184 0.83 -30.21 2.43
N GLU A 185 0.85 -30.79 1.23
CA GLU A 185 -0.12 -30.46 0.16
C GLU A 185 -1.56 -30.80 0.54
N GLU A 186 -1.81 -31.91 1.22
CA GLU A 186 -3.16 -32.33 1.60
C GLU A 186 -3.86 -31.31 2.50
N ARG A 187 -3.15 -30.78 3.51
CA ARG A 187 -3.69 -29.75 4.41
C ARG A 187 -3.91 -28.43 3.69
N VAL A 188 -3.01 -28.08 2.77
CA VAL A 188 -3.15 -26.85 1.94
C VAL A 188 -4.36 -26.96 1.01
N ARG A 189 -4.65 -28.13 0.45
CA ARG A 189 -5.88 -28.37 -0.35
C ARG A 189 -7.14 -28.49 0.51
N GLY A 190 -7.00 -28.73 1.81
CA GLY A 190 -8.07 -28.91 2.78
C GLY A 190 -8.63 -27.59 3.35
N ILE A 191 -9.25 -27.71 4.53
CA ILE A 191 -9.86 -26.57 5.26
C ILE A 191 -8.82 -25.52 5.62
N PHE A 192 -7.62 -25.91 6.06
CA PHE A 192 -6.55 -24.99 6.43
C PHE A 192 -6.22 -24.01 5.29
N GLY A 193 -5.95 -24.53 4.09
CA GLY A 193 -5.63 -23.66 2.96
C GLY A 193 -6.78 -22.75 2.55
N LYS A 194 -8.03 -23.25 2.59
CA LYS A 194 -9.22 -22.44 2.31
C LYS A 194 -9.38 -21.28 3.31
N CYS A 195 -9.15 -21.54 4.59
CA CYS A 195 -9.16 -20.48 5.62
C CYS A 195 -8.07 -19.43 5.33
N VAL A 196 -6.85 -19.85 5.02
CA VAL A 196 -5.75 -18.93 4.68
C VAL A 196 -6.13 -18.06 3.48
N ASP A 197 -6.69 -18.65 2.41
CA ASP A 197 -7.07 -17.90 1.21
C ASP A 197 -8.26 -16.96 1.44
N ILE A 198 -9.23 -17.34 2.30
CA ILE A 198 -10.32 -16.45 2.73
C ILE A 198 -9.77 -15.26 3.52
N PHE A 199 -8.84 -15.48 4.46
CA PHE A 199 -8.18 -14.39 5.19
C PHE A 199 -7.36 -13.48 4.25
N ALA A 200 -6.69 -14.05 3.26
CA ALA A 200 -5.95 -13.27 2.25
C ALA A 200 -6.89 -12.39 1.41
N ILE A 201 -8.06 -12.90 1.02
CA ILE A 201 -9.10 -12.12 0.33
C ILE A 201 -9.60 -11.00 1.24
N PHE A 202 -9.93 -11.30 2.49
CA PHE A 202 -10.41 -10.31 3.45
C PHE A 202 -9.37 -9.19 3.66
N ALA A 203 -8.11 -9.53 3.93
CA ALA A 203 -7.03 -8.57 4.10
C ALA A 203 -6.82 -7.70 2.83
N THR A 204 -6.86 -8.33 1.65
CA THR A 204 -6.76 -7.64 0.37
C THR A 204 -7.88 -6.61 0.19
N VAL A 205 -9.13 -7.01 0.42
CA VAL A 205 -10.29 -6.10 0.29
C VAL A 205 -10.18 -4.95 1.28
N ALA A 206 -9.91 -5.22 2.56
CA ALA A 206 -9.77 -4.21 3.60
C ALA A 206 -8.64 -3.21 3.28
N GLY A 207 -7.47 -3.72 2.90
CA GLY A 207 -6.31 -2.88 2.57
C GLY A 207 -6.55 -1.95 1.38
N ILE A 208 -7.11 -2.48 0.28
CA ILE A 208 -7.37 -1.68 -0.93
C ILE A 208 -8.46 -0.65 -0.67
N THR A 209 -9.55 -1.02 -0.02
CA THR A 209 -10.67 -0.09 0.23
C THR A 209 -10.26 1.07 1.13
N THR A 210 -9.37 0.88 2.09
CA THR A 210 -8.77 1.98 2.87
C THR A 210 -8.08 2.98 1.94
N SER A 211 -7.26 2.51 1.00
CA SER A 211 -6.58 3.39 0.04
C SER A 211 -7.53 4.05 -0.95
N LEU A 212 -8.61 3.37 -1.35
CA LEU A 212 -9.66 3.97 -2.17
C LEU A 212 -10.37 5.11 -1.41
N GLY A 213 -10.64 4.94 -0.13
CA GLY A 213 -11.17 5.99 0.74
C GLY A 213 -10.24 7.21 0.80
N LEU A 214 -8.97 7.00 1.18
CA LEU A 214 -7.97 8.08 1.25
C LEU A 214 -7.81 8.80 -0.10
N GLY A 215 -7.72 8.06 -1.21
CA GLY A 215 -7.62 8.63 -2.56
C GLY A 215 -8.84 9.47 -2.94
N THR A 216 -10.04 9.04 -2.55
CA THR A 216 -11.28 9.78 -2.79
C THR A 216 -11.30 11.10 -2.02
N LEU A 217 -10.90 11.09 -0.73
CA LEU A 217 -10.77 12.30 0.07
C LEU A 217 -9.80 13.29 -0.57
N GLN A 218 -8.64 12.81 -0.99
CA GLN A 218 -7.62 13.64 -1.61
C GLN A 218 -8.04 14.19 -2.97
N LEU A 219 -8.72 13.39 -3.81
CA LEU A 219 -9.30 13.86 -5.08
C LEU A 219 -10.35 14.94 -4.85
N ASN A 220 -11.26 14.73 -3.88
CA ASN A 220 -12.27 15.74 -3.56
C ASN A 220 -11.64 17.04 -3.06
N SER A 221 -10.57 16.95 -2.25
CA SER A 221 -9.82 18.13 -1.78
C SER A 221 -9.11 18.85 -2.92
N GLY A 222 -8.52 18.13 -3.86
CA GLY A 222 -7.90 18.73 -5.05
C GLY A 222 -8.91 19.38 -6.00
N LEU A 223 -10.07 18.75 -6.22
CA LEU A 223 -11.16 19.34 -6.99
C LEU A 223 -11.75 20.58 -6.30
N ASN A 224 -11.81 20.59 -4.98
CA ASN A 224 -12.19 21.77 -4.22
C ASN A 224 -11.16 22.89 -4.38
N ALA A 225 -9.87 22.59 -4.25
CA ALA A 225 -8.80 23.58 -4.36
C ALA A 225 -8.70 24.23 -5.75
N LEU A 226 -8.97 23.47 -6.83
CA LEU A 226 -8.83 23.94 -8.21
C LEU A 226 -10.13 24.47 -8.82
N PHE A 227 -11.26 23.88 -8.48
CA PHE A 227 -12.53 24.14 -9.15
C PHE A 227 -13.67 24.55 -8.20
N GLY A 228 -13.40 24.64 -6.89
CA GLY A 228 -14.43 24.96 -5.89
C GLY A 228 -15.49 23.87 -5.68
N VAL A 229 -15.23 22.63 -6.11
CA VAL A 229 -16.16 21.50 -5.93
C VAL A 229 -16.34 21.24 -4.41
N PRO A 230 -17.60 21.13 -3.91
CA PRO A 230 -17.82 20.94 -2.48
C PRO A 230 -17.17 19.67 -1.93
N LYS A 231 -16.58 19.77 -0.74
CA LYS A 231 -16.10 18.59 0.01
C LYS A 231 -17.25 18.00 0.81
N ASN A 232 -17.96 17.05 0.22
CA ASN A 232 -19.09 16.38 0.86
C ASN A 232 -19.24 14.94 0.39
N MET A 233 -20.03 14.17 1.13
CA MET A 233 -20.28 12.75 0.89
C MET A 233 -20.83 12.46 -0.52
N SER A 234 -21.74 13.29 -1.04
CA SER A 234 -22.33 13.05 -2.36
C SER A 234 -21.30 13.12 -3.48
N VAL A 235 -20.38 14.09 -3.42
CA VAL A 235 -19.26 14.20 -4.36
C VAL A 235 -18.30 13.01 -4.21
N GLN A 236 -18.00 12.60 -2.99
CA GLN A 236 -17.12 11.47 -2.73
C GLN A 236 -17.69 10.15 -3.26
N ILE A 237 -18.98 9.90 -3.07
CA ILE A 237 -19.67 8.73 -3.65
C ILE A 237 -19.64 8.77 -5.19
N LEU A 238 -19.89 9.94 -5.78
CA LEU A 238 -19.79 10.11 -7.22
C LEU A 238 -18.37 9.84 -7.74
N LEU A 239 -17.34 10.32 -7.04
CA LEU A 239 -15.94 10.05 -7.38
C LEU A 239 -15.62 8.56 -7.32
N ILE A 240 -16.05 7.86 -6.25
CA ILE A 240 -15.88 6.40 -6.16
C ILE A 240 -16.55 5.71 -7.35
N ALA A 241 -17.77 6.10 -7.71
CA ALA A 241 -18.50 5.50 -8.82
C ALA A 241 -17.78 5.72 -10.17
N LEU A 242 -17.32 6.94 -10.45
CA LEU A 242 -16.56 7.26 -11.66
C LEU A 242 -15.23 6.50 -11.74
N LEU A 243 -14.50 6.45 -10.62
CA LEU A 243 -13.23 5.72 -10.55
C LEU A 243 -13.45 4.21 -10.64
N ALA A 244 -14.57 3.70 -10.10
CA ALA A 244 -14.94 2.29 -10.24
C ALA A 244 -15.18 1.92 -11.72
N LEU A 245 -15.84 2.77 -12.49
CA LEU A 245 -15.95 2.58 -13.94
C LEU A 245 -14.55 2.54 -14.60
N GLY A 246 -13.64 3.42 -14.15
CA GLY A 246 -12.27 3.48 -14.66
C GLY A 246 -11.49 2.20 -14.42
N TYR A 247 -11.40 1.72 -13.16
CA TYR A 247 -10.63 0.51 -12.87
C TYR A 247 -11.30 -0.78 -13.39
N MET A 248 -12.63 -0.83 -13.44
CA MET A 248 -13.31 -1.97 -14.06
C MET A 248 -13.04 -2.03 -15.56
N THR A 249 -13.01 -0.88 -16.25
CA THR A 249 -12.62 -0.81 -17.66
C THR A 249 -11.17 -1.25 -17.87
N SER A 250 -10.25 -0.79 -17.02
CA SER A 250 -8.85 -1.19 -17.05
C SER A 250 -8.70 -2.70 -16.85
N ALA A 251 -9.40 -3.27 -15.86
CA ALA A 251 -9.39 -4.70 -15.58
C ALA A 251 -9.86 -5.55 -16.78
N LEU A 252 -10.81 -5.04 -17.57
CA LEU A 252 -11.26 -5.71 -18.80
C LEU A 252 -10.22 -5.68 -19.93
N LEU A 253 -9.31 -4.69 -19.95
CA LEU A 253 -8.21 -4.60 -20.92
C LEU A 253 -7.05 -5.57 -20.60
N GLY A 254 -6.95 -6.01 -19.36
CA GLY A 254 -5.95 -6.96 -18.87
C GLY A 254 -4.61 -6.34 -18.50
N LEU A 255 -3.75 -7.16 -17.86
CA LEU A 255 -2.51 -6.76 -17.20
C LEU A 255 -1.54 -5.95 -18.09
N GLU A 256 -1.32 -6.39 -19.33
CA GLU A 256 -0.34 -5.73 -20.20
C GLU A 256 -0.78 -4.37 -20.70
N ARG A 257 -2.04 -4.22 -21.08
CA ARG A 257 -2.56 -2.98 -21.68
C ARG A 257 -3.11 -2.01 -20.64
N GLY A 258 -3.74 -2.51 -19.60
CA GLY A 258 -4.28 -1.72 -18.50
C GLY A 258 -3.17 -1.32 -17.50
N ILE A 259 -2.81 -2.22 -16.61
CA ILE A 259 -1.95 -1.94 -15.44
C ILE A 259 -0.56 -1.46 -15.84
N LYS A 260 0.13 -2.14 -16.77
CA LYS A 260 1.50 -1.79 -17.18
C LYS A 260 1.60 -0.37 -17.73
N ASN A 261 0.70 -0.01 -18.65
CA ASN A 261 0.75 1.31 -19.29
C ASN A 261 0.40 2.42 -18.29
N LEU A 262 -0.62 2.24 -17.46
CA LEU A 262 -0.97 3.18 -16.41
C LEU A 262 0.14 3.31 -15.38
N SER A 263 0.81 2.21 -14.98
CA SER A 263 1.95 2.27 -14.06
C SER A 263 3.13 3.06 -14.63
N ASN A 264 3.42 2.90 -15.92
CA ASN A 264 4.47 3.70 -16.57
C ASN A 264 4.11 5.20 -16.61
N ILE A 265 2.83 5.53 -16.86
CA ILE A 265 2.32 6.91 -16.80
C ILE A 265 2.45 7.45 -15.37
N ASN A 266 2.07 6.67 -14.36
CA ASN A 266 2.17 7.08 -12.95
C ASN A 266 3.59 7.44 -12.56
N ILE A 267 4.58 6.61 -12.90
CA ILE A 267 5.99 6.90 -12.62
C ILE A 267 6.46 8.17 -13.35
N PHE A 268 6.02 8.38 -14.58
CA PHE A 268 6.34 9.59 -15.33
C PHE A 268 5.74 10.85 -14.67
N LEU A 269 4.48 10.78 -14.24
CA LEU A 269 3.82 11.89 -13.53
C LEU A 269 4.47 12.15 -12.15
N CYS A 270 4.83 11.10 -11.40
CA CYS A 270 5.60 11.24 -10.17
C CYS A 270 6.93 11.97 -10.43
N PHE A 271 7.65 11.57 -11.47
CA PHE A 271 8.92 12.21 -11.83
C PHE A 271 8.73 13.69 -12.19
N LEU A 272 7.69 14.02 -12.97
CA LEU A 272 7.36 15.41 -13.32
C LEU A 272 7.06 16.27 -12.07
N LEU A 273 6.29 15.73 -11.12
CA LEU A 273 5.97 16.43 -9.87
C LEU A 273 7.21 16.62 -8.99
N MET A 274 8.01 15.57 -8.85
CA MET A 274 9.27 15.64 -8.11
C MET A 274 10.24 16.65 -8.74
N LEU A 275 10.43 16.60 -10.05
CA LEU A 275 11.29 17.51 -10.77
C LEU A 275 10.77 18.96 -10.69
N GLY A 276 9.46 19.14 -10.89
CA GLY A 276 8.82 20.45 -10.81
C GLY A 276 9.05 21.11 -9.45
N LEU A 277 8.71 20.41 -8.36
CA LEU A 277 8.89 20.95 -7.01
C LEU A 277 10.37 21.07 -6.62
N PHE A 278 11.24 20.18 -7.10
CA PHE A 278 12.69 20.31 -6.90
C PHE A 278 13.25 21.57 -7.53
N VAL A 279 12.81 21.93 -8.73
CA VAL A 279 13.33 23.11 -9.47
C VAL A 279 12.80 24.43 -8.89
N VAL A 280 11.51 24.49 -8.53
CA VAL A 280 10.89 25.72 -8.03
C VAL A 280 10.98 25.86 -6.51
N GLY A 281 11.26 24.78 -5.81
CA GLY A 281 11.37 24.69 -4.35
C GLY A 281 12.80 24.88 -3.83
N PRO A 282 13.03 24.55 -2.57
CA PRO A 282 14.34 24.71 -1.92
C PRO A 282 15.31 23.57 -2.29
N SER A 283 15.83 23.55 -3.53
CA SER A 283 16.61 22.43 -4.09
C SER A 283 17.78 22.00 -3.20
N LEU A 284 18.59 22.94 -2.68
CA LEU A 284 19.75 22.59 -1.83
C LEU A 284 19.31 22.02 -0.46
N PRO A 285 18.34 22.59 0.27
CA PRO A 285 17.75 21.96 1.45
C PRO A 285 17.18 20.56 1.17
N ILE A 286 16.55 20.32 0.02
CA ILE A 286 16.02 18.99 -0.37
C ILE A 286 17.16 17.98 -0.49
N VAL A 287 18.25 18.31 -1.19
CA VAL A 287 19.41 17.41 -1.32
C VAL A 287 20.05 17.12 0.04
N ASN A 288 20.25 18.17 0.84
CA ASN A 288 20.82 18.02 2.18
C ASN A 288 19.92 17.16 3.09
N SER A 289 18.60 17.35 3.02
CA SER A 289 17.63 16.57 3.77
C SER A 289 17.61 15.10 3.34
N LEU A 290 17.71 14.81 2.04
CA LEU A 290 17.83 13.44 1.54
C LEU A 290 19.08 12.75 2.09
N MET A 291 20.24 13.40 2.00
CA MET A 291 21.51 12.85 2.49
C MET A 291 21.49 12.64 4.00
N THR A 292 21.05 13.64 4.76
CA THR A 292 20.92 13.54 6.22
C THR A 292 19.90 12.50 6.62
N GLY A 293 18.72 12.51 5.99
CA GLY A 293 17.63 11.59 6.28
C GLY A 293 18.00 10.12 6.02
N VAL A 294 18.73 9.82 4.93
CA VAL A 294 19.26 8.47 4.67
C VAL A 294 20.27 8.07 5.74
N GLY A 295 21.18 8.96 6.12
CA GLY A 295 22.14 8.72 7.20
C GLY A 295 21.45 8.45 8.54
N ASP A 296 20.48 9.28 8.91
CA ASP A 296 19.70 9.16 10.14
C ASP A 296 18.84 7.89 10.14
N TYR A 297 18.24 7.54 9.00
CA TYR A 297 17.49 6.31 8.83
C TYR A 297 18.32 5.08 9.16
N PHE A 298 19.49 4.91 8.52
CA PHE A 298 20.34 3.75 8.77
C PHE A 298 20.97 3.74 10.15
N SER A 299 21.36 4.90 10.68
CA SER A 299 21.94 5.02 12.03
C SER A 299 20.96 4.66 13.13
N ASN A 300 19.66 4.95 12.94
CA ASN A 300 18.62 4.71 13.92
C ASN A 300 17.76 3.48 13.62
N LEU A 301 17.98 2.79 12.50
CA LEU A 301 17.13 1.70 12.03
C LEU A 301 16.88 0.63 13.08
N CYS A 302 17.94 0.15 13.75
CA CYS A 302 17.81 -0.87 14.79
C CYS A 302 17.06 -0.35 16.01
N ASN A 303 17.33 0.88 16.45
CA ASN A 303 16.67 1.46 17.61
C ASN A 303 15.16 1.65 17.35
N GLU A 304 14.80 2.28 16.23
CA GLU A 304 13.38 2.51 15.88
C GLU A 304 12.62 1.20 15.61
N SER A 305 13.29 0.22 15.02
CA SER A 305 12.70 -1.10 14.74
C SER A 305 12.25 -1.86 15.99
N PHE A 306 12.89 -1.65 17.13
CA PHE A 306 12.55 -2.29 18.40
C PHE A 306 11.99 -1.32 19.43
N MET A 307 11.77 -0.06 19.07
CA MET A 307 11.30 0.94 20.01
C MET A 307 9.83 0.71 20.36
N MET A 308 9.62 0.38 21.65
CA MET A 308 8.31 0.24 22.29
C MET A 308 8.21 1.28 23.42
N ALA A 309 7.02 1.49 23.93
CA ALA A 309 6.77 2.43 25.06
C ALA A 309 6.36 1.66 26.34
N PRO A 310 7.22 0.81 26.93
CA PRO A 310 6.84 -0.06 28.05
C PRO A 310 6.50 0.71 29.33
N TYR A 311 6.93 1.96 29.43
CA TYR A 311 6.70 2.84 30.59
C TYR A 311 5.83 4.05 30.24
N GLY A 312 5.15 4.02 29.08
CA GLY A 312 4.37 5.16 28.58
C GLY A 312 5.26 6.30 28.03
N GLY A 313 4.71 7.50 28.03
CA GLY A 313 5.41 8.71 27.60
C GLY A 313 4.99 9.22 26.21
N PRO A 314 5.63 10.29 25.70
CA PRO A 314 5.23 10.95 24.45
C PRO A 314 5.26 10.02 23.22
N TYR A 315 6.14 9.02 23.20
CA TYR A 315 6.25 8.08 22.12
C TYR A 315 5.10 7.07 22.02
N GLU A 316 4.39 6.79 23.11
CA GLU A 316 3.31 5.80 23.13
C GLU A 316 2.18 6.13 22.14
N ALA A 317 1.74 7.39 22.13
CA ALA A 317 0.69 7.84 21.22
C ALA A 317 1.16 7.78 19.75
N HIS A 318 2.42 8.16 19.49
CA HIS A 318 3.03 8.06 18.16
C HIS A 318 3.14 6.59 17.70
N LEU A 319 3.66 5.72 18.55
CA LEU A 319 3.78 4.29 18.26
C LEU A 319 2.42 3.70 17.84
N LYS A 320 1.37 3.96 18.64
CA LYS A 320 0.03 3.42 18.42
C LYS A 320 -0.62 3.98 17.15
N ASN A 321 -0.59 5.30 16.99
CA ASN A 321 -1.38 5.99 15.96
C ASN A 321 -0.67 6.05 14.61
N TRP A 322 0.66 5.83 14.57
CA TRP A 322 1.45 5.92 13.35
C TRP A 322 2.20 4.62 13.05
N THR A 323 3.19 4.24 13.85
CA THR A 323 4.03 3.09 13.52
C THR A 323 3.22 1.79 13.44
N LEU A 324 2.40 1.49 14.47
CA LEU A 324 1.57 0.28 14.46
C LEU A 324 0.43 0.35 13.44
N TYR A 325 -0.11 1.54 13.18
CA TYR A 325 -1.07 1.76 12.11
C TYR A 325 -0.45 1.43 10.74
N TYR A 326 0.74 1.94 10.45
CA TYR A 326 1.44 1.60 9.21
C TYR A 326 1.79 0.13 9.09
N TRP A 327 2.29 -0.50 10.17
CA TRP A 327 2.60 -1.93 10.16
C TRP A 327 1.35 -2.78 9.91
N ALA A 328 0.23 -2.46 10.55
CA ALA A 328 -1.04 -3.12 10.32
C ALA A 328 -1.50 -2.94 8.86
N TRP A 329 -1.38 -1.72 8.31
CA TRP A 329 -1.72 -1.43 6.91
C TRP A 329 -0.84 -2.22 5.93
N TRP A 330 0.49 -2.17 6.10
CA TRP A 330 1.40 -2.90 5.23
C TRP A 330 1.21 -4.42 5.29
N ILE A 331 0.99 -4.98 6.48
CA ILE A 331 0.72 -6.41 6.64
C ILE A 331 -0.62 -6.79 6.00
N ALA A 332 -1.66 -5.98 6.14
CA ALA A 332 -2.94 -6.20 5.47
C ALA A 332 -2.82 -6.12 3.93
N TRP A 333 -1.91 -5.29 3.42
CA TRP A 333 -1.62 -5.18 1.99
C TRP A 333 -0.74 -6.30 1.44
N ALA A 334 0.03 -6.98 2.29
CA ALA A 334 1.02 -7.95 1.86
C ALA A 334 0.46 -9.11 0.99
N PRO A 335 -0.71 -9.70 1.24
CA PRO A 335 -1.28 -10.71 0.35
C PRO A 335 -1.53 -10.16 -1.07
N PHE A 336 -2.13 -8.98 -1.18
CA PHE A 336 -2.41 -8.32 -2.46
C PHE A 336 -1.12 -7.94 -3.21
N VAL A 337 -0.32 -7.07 -2.59
CA VAL A 337 0.89 -6.52 -3.24
C VAL A 337 1.90 -7.64 -3.48
N GLY A 338 2.05 -8.56 -2.52
CA GLY A 338 2.94 -9.72 -2.66
C GLY A 338 2.56 -10.62 -3.84
N SER A 339 1.27 -10.90 -4.03
CA SER A 339 0.82 -11.70 -5.19
C SER A 339 1.00 -10.96 -6.51
N PHE A 340 0.75 -9.67 -6.54
CA PHE A 340 0.99 -8.86 -7.71
C PHE A 340 2.50 -8.81 -8.06
N ILE A 341 3.35 -8.55 -7.07
CA ILE A 341 4.81 -8.57 -7.23
C ILE A 341 5.29 -9.94 -7.72
N ALA A 342 4.78 -11.03 -7.14
CA ALA A 342 5.09 -12.38 -7.60
C ALA A 342 4.79 -12.55 -9.10
N ARG A 343 3.59 -12.14 -9.52
CA ARG A 343 3.12 -12.28 -10.91
C ARG A 343 4.01 -11.55 -11.91
N VAL A 344 4.44 -10.32 -11.59
CA VAL A 344 5.25 -9.50 -12.50
C VAL A 344 6.76 -9.79 -12.45
N SER A 345 7.20 -10.71 -11.58
CA SER A 345 8.62 -10.96 -11.31
C SER A 345 9.15 -12.28 -11.90
N ARG A 346 8.36 -12.96 -12.75
CA ARG A 346 8.78 -14.20 -13.42
C ARG A 346 10.13 -14.04 -14.12
N GLY A 347 11.01 -15.05 -13.95
CA GLY A 347 12.31 -15.13 -14.61
C GLY A 347 13.45 -14.36 -13.93
N ARG A 348 13.19 -13.58 -12.87
CA ARG A 348 14.23 -12.90 -12.09
C ARG A 348 14.92 -13.85 -11.13
N THR A 349 16.18 -13.59 -10.79
CA THR A 349 16.85 -14.28 -9.69
C THR A 349 16.32 -13.77 -8.33
N ILE A 350 16.42 -14.58 -7.27
CA ILE A 350 16.04 -14.16 -5.92
C ILE A 350 16.81 -12.90 -5.50
N ARG A 351 18.10 -12.78 -5.84
CA ARG A 351 18.87 -11.57 -5.54
C ARG A 351 18.31 -10.33 -6.25
N GLU A 352 18.12 -10.42 -7.58
CA GLU A 352 17.54 -9.31 -8.36
C GLU A 352 16.16 -8.92 -7.81
N PHE A 353 15.36 -9.91 -7.46
CA PHE A 353 14.03 -9.72 -6.90
C PHE A 353 14.09 -8.96 -5.56
N ILE A 354 14.89 -9.45 -4.60
CA ILE A 354 14.99 -8.82 -3.27
C ILE A 354 15.58 -7.42 -3.36
N LEU A 355 16.71 -7.25 -4.05
CA LEU A 355 17.35 -5.94 -4.19
C LEU A 355 16.42 -4.95 -4.90
N GLY A 356 15.75 -5.39 -5.96
CA GLY A 356 14.81 -4.55 -6.71
C GLY A 356 13.57 -4.17 -5.89
N CYS A 357 13.00 -5.11 -5.14
CA CYS A 357 11.79 -4.85 -4.35
C CYS A 357 12.05 -4.09 -3.05
N LEU A 358 13.21 -4.28 -2.39
CA LEU A 358 13.49 -3.57 -1.14
C LEU A 358 14.05 -2.17 -1.37
N PHE A 359 15.11 -2.07 -2.16
CA PHE A 359 15.92 -0.84 -2.17
C PHE A 359 15.40 0.21 -3.17
N ILE A 360 14.97 -0.21 -4.37
CA ILE A 360 14.59 0.75 -5.40
C ILE A 360 13.33 1.54 -5.00
N PRO A 361 12.25 0.89 -4.54
CA PRO A 361 11.08 1.63 -4.11
C PRO A 361 11.28 2.39 -2.79
N ALA A 362 12.09 1.87 -1.85
CA ALA A 362 12.44 2.61 -0.63
C ALA A 362 13.19 3.90 -0.97
N LEU A 363 14.16 3.86 -1.90
CA LEU A 363 14.85 5.06 -2.38
C LEU A 363 13.88 6.04 -3.07
N GLY A 364 12.93 5.51 -3.84
CA GLY A 364 11.85 6.32 -4.43
C GLY A 364 11.03 7.06 -3.36
N SER A 365 10.65 6.36 -2.29
CA SER A 365 9.93 6.96 -1.15
C SER A 365 10.78 8.00 -0.42
N PHE A 366 12.06 7.73 -0.16
CA PHE A 366 12.97 8.69 0.48
C PHE A 366 13.11 9.96 -0.36
N THR A 367 13.25 9.81 -1.68
CA THR A 367 13.33 10.95 -2.60
C THR A 367 12.02 11.74 -2.60
N TRP A 368 10.88 11.06 -2.60
CA TRP A 368 9.57 11.69 -2.52
C TRP A 368 9.41 12.52 -1.25
N PHE A 369 9.66 11.92 -0.07
CA PHE A 369 9.58 12.64 1.21
C PHE A 369 10.62 13.75 1.32
N ALA A 370 11.84 13.55 0.82
CA ALA A 370 12.85 14.60 0.79
C ALA A 370 12.37 15.83 0.00
N ILE A 371 11.72 15.62 -1.14
CA ILE A 371 11.22 16.74 -1.97
C ILE A 371 9.99 17.38 -1.32
N PHE A 372 8.94 16.60 -1.05
CA PHE A 372 7.65 17.14 -0.58
C PHE A 372 7.70 17.54 0.89
N GLY A 373 8.28 16.68 1.74
CA GLY A 373 8.40 16.94 3.18
C GLY A 373 9.32 18.12 3.48
N THR A 374 10.51 18.15 2.85
CA THR A 374 11.42 19.29 3.07
C THR A 374 10.86 20.59 2.52
N SER A 375 10.17 20.58 1.38
CA SER A 375 9.53 21.78 0.86
C SER A 375 8.47 22.32 1.81
N ALA A 376 7.68 21.43 2.43
CA ALA A 376 6.68 21.82 3.41
C ALA A 376 7.30 22.33 4.72
N LEU A 377 8.31 21.63 5.25
CA LEU A 377 9.05 22.07 6.43
C LEU A 377 9.81 23.38 6.22
N HIS A 378 10.32 23.62 5.02
CA HIS A 378 11.00 24.87 4.66
C HIS A 378 10.06 26.09 4.69
N LEU A 379 8.81 25.92 4.22
CA LEU A 379 7.79 26.97 4.36
C LEU A 379 7.56 27.34 5.82
N GLU A 380 7.42 26.36 6.71
CA GLU A 380 7.17 26.57 8.13
C GLU A 380 8.38 27.16 8.87
N LEU A 381 9.57 26.54 8.71
CA LEU A 381 10.77 26.89 9.48
C LEU A 381 11.47 28.15 9.00
N VAL A 382 11.55 28.33 7.67
CA VAL A 382 12.42 29.35 7.08
C VAL A 382 11.61 30.54 6.56
N GLN A 383 10.47 30.25 5.92
CA GLN A 383 9.64 31.31 5.34
C GLN A 383 8.55 31.81 6.28
N GLY A 384 8.31 31.11 7.40
CA GLY A 384 7.29 31.49 8.39
C GLY A 384 5.84 31.31 7.92
N VAL A 385 5.64 30.57 6.81
CA VAL A 385 4.31 30.29 6.25
C VAL A 385 3.67 29.12 6.99
N LYS A 386 2.51 29.36 7.61
CA LYS A 386 1.83 28.39 8.49
C LYS A 386 0.84 27.48 7.75
N ILE A 387 1.34 26.49 7.00
CA ILE A 387 0.53 25.51 6.28
C ILE A 387 0.14 24.30 7.13
N ALA A 388 0.89 24.01 8.20
CA ALA A 388 0.66 22.84 9.04
C ALA A 388 -0.72 22.84 9.70
N ASN A 389 -1.25 23.99 10.08
CA ASN A 389 -2.56 24.10 10.73
C ASN A 389 -3.70 23.54 9.87
N ASP A 390 -3.67 23.81 8.56
CA ASP A 390 -4.69 23.33 7.64
C ASP A 390 -4.47 21.84 7.30
N ILE A 391 -3.22 21.44 7.14
CA ILE A 391 -2.83 20.06 6.79
C ILE A 391 -3.08 19.09 7.96
N ILE A 392 -2.80 19.50 9.20
CA ILE A 392 -3.06 18.65 10.38
C ILE A 392 -4.57 18.47 10.64
N LYS A 393 -5.38 19.49 10.33
CA LYS A 393 -6.84 19.39 10.41
C LYS A 393 -7.43 18.48 9.33
N ASP A 394 -6.87 18.53 8.14
CA ASP A 394 -7.31 17.73 6.99
C ASP A 394 -6.11 17.32 6.15
N VAL A 395 -5.58 16.14 6.42
CA VAL A 395 -4.42 15.58 5.72
C VAL A 395 -4.61 15.51 4.20
N SER A 396 -5.85 15.43 3.73
CA SER A 396 -6.17 15.31 2.30
C SER A 396 -5.83 16.54 1.46
N VAL A 397 -5.66 17.70 2.09
CA VAL A 397 -5.27 18.94 1.40
C VAL A 397 -3.75 19.09 1.22
N GLY A 398 -2.95 18.25 1.90
CA GLY A 398 -1.52 18.46 2.10
C GLY A 398 -0.72 18.81 0.85
N ALA A 399 -0.87 18.06 -0.24
CA ALA A 399 -0.17 18.32 -1.48
C ALA A 399 -0.63 19.63 -2.16
N PHE A 400 -1.94 19.89 -2.17
CA PHE A 400 -2.52 21.07 -2.82
C PHE A 400 -2.21 22.34 -2.06
N GLU A 401 -2.23 22.28 -0.73
CA GLU A 401 -1.83 23.41 0.12
C GLU A 401 -0.35 23.73 -0.05
N LEU A 402 0.52 22.71 -0.08
CA LEU A 402 1.94 22.90 -0.38
C LEU A 402 2.15 23.63 -1.71
N TYR A 403 1.50 23.20 -2.78
CA TYR A 403 1.69 23.77 -4.11
C TYR A 403 1.25 25.22 -4.24
N ARG A 404 0.26 25.67 -3.46
CA ARG A 404 -0.19 27.08 -3.45
C ARG A 404 0.93 28.09 -3.20
N HIS A 405 1.98 27.67 -2.49
CA HIS A 405 3.08 28.51 -2.07
C HIS A 405 4.31 28.44 -2.99
N TYR A 406 4.23 27.68 -4.09
CA TYR A 406 5.31 27.55 -5.05
C TYR A 406 4.91 28.00 -6.46
N PRO A 407 5.86 28.55 -7.26
CA PRO A 407 5.64 28.79 -8.69
C PRO A 407 5.18 27.49 -9.39
N LEU A 408 4.36 27.60 -10.42
CA LEU A 408 3.75 26.48 -11.13
C LEU A 408 2.81 25.60 -10.28
N GLY A 409 2.44 26.01 -9.07
CA GLY A 409 1.62 25.23 -8.14
C GLY A 409 0.29 24.79 -8.72
N THR A 410 -0.37 25.63 -9.52
CA THR A 410 -1.61 25.27 -10.22
C THR A 410 -1.38 24.12 -11.21
N ILE A 411 -0.30 24.16 -12.01
CA ILE A 411 0.04 23.11 -12.97
C ILE A 411 0.36 21.80 -12.22
N MET A 412 1.17 21.89 -11.15
CA MET A 412 1.48 20.74 -10.30
C MET A 412 0.21 20.14 -9.66
N SER A 413 -0.75 20.96 -9.27
CA SER A 413 -2.03 20.51 -8.73
C SER A 413 -2.87 19.76 -9.77
N TYR A 414 -2.89 20.19 -11.03
CA TYR A 414 -3.53 19.43 -12.12
C TYR A 414 -2.86 18.08 -12.35
N ILE A 415 -1.52 18.06 -12.42
CA ILE A 415 -0.76 16.81 -12.59
C ILE A 415 -1.02 15.88 -11.39
N MET A 416 -1.08 16.42 -10.17
CA MET A 416 -1.37 15.67 -8.96
C MET A 416 -2.77 15.03 -9.00
N LEU A 417 -3.81 15.75 -9.44
CA LEU A 417 -5.15 15.17 -9.62
C LEU A 417 -5.16 14.00 -10.60
N ILE A 418 -4.47 14.14 -11.72
CA ILE A 418 -4.34 13.06 -12.70
C ILE A 418 -3.61 11.87 -12.07
N LEU A 419 -2.51 12.13 -11.36
CA LEU A 419 -1.71 11.09 -10.71
C LEU A 419 -2.53 10.32 -9.66
N ILE A 420 -3.26 11.01 -8.78
CA ILE A 420 -4.11 10.36 -7.77
C ILE A 420 -5.17 9.49 -8.46
N SER A 421 -5.83 10.01 -9.51
CA SER A 421 -6.85 9.28 -10.28
C SER A 421 -6.28 8.02 -10.92
N THR A 422 -5.11 8.11 -11.54
CA THR A 422 -4.47 6.98 -12.21
C THR A 422 -3.86 5.98 -11.22
N PHE A 423 -3.34 6.41 -10.07
CA PHE A 423 -2.93 5.53 -8.98
C PHE A 423 -4.13 4.79 -8.38
N PHE A 424 -5.24 5.48 -8.17
CA PHE A 424 -6.46 4.85 -7.70
C PHE A 424 -6.89 3.72 -8.64
N VAL A 425 -6.96 4.01 -9.95
CA VAL A 425 -7.34 3.03 -10.98
C VAL A 425 -6.37 1.86 -11.01
N THR A 426 -5.04 2.08 -10.98
CA THR A 426 -4.05 0.99 -11.03
C THR A 426 -4.07 0.12 -9.78
N SER A 427 -4.26 0.70 -8.60
CA SER A 427 -4.34 -0.05 -7.35
C SER A 427 -5.60 -0.91 -7.29
N ALA A 428 -6.76 -0.35 -7.65
CA ALA A 428 -8.02 -1.07 -7.65
C ALA A 428 -8.07 -2.16 -8.72
N ASP A 429 -7.55 -1.90 -9.94
CA ASP A 429 -7.44 -2.88 -11.02
C ASP A 429 -6.54 -4.06 -10.61
N SER A 430 -5.34 -3.77 -10.10
CA SER A 430 -4.43 -4.80 -9.59
C SER A 430 -5.08 -5.62 -8.46
N GLY A 431 -5.84 -4.97 -7.59
CA GLY A 431 -6.57 -5.61 -6.51
C GLY A 431 -7.69 -6.54 -6.99
N THR A 432 -8.51 -6.08 -7.93
CA THR A 432 -9.57 -6.92 -8.52
C THR A 432 -9.01 -8.13 -9.24
N PHE A 433 -7.87 -7.98 -9.91
CA PHE A 433 -7.14 -9.08 -10.53
C PHE A 433 -6.70 -10.14 -9.50
N VAL A 434 -6.06 -9.71 -8.40
CA VAL A 434 -5.60 -10.62 -7.34
C VAL A 434 -6.77 -11.30 -6.65
N LEU A 435 -7.84 -10.57 -6.32
CA LEU A 435 -9.07 -11.13 -5.74
C LEU A 435 -9.74 -12.15 -6.69
N GLY A 436 -9.75 -11.84 -7.98
CA GLY A 436 -10.19 -12.75 -9.02
C GLY A 436 -9.38 -14.05 -9.00
N MET A 437 -8.05 -13.94 -8.93
CA MET A 437 -7.12 -15.08 -8.87
C MET A 437 -7.35 -15.94 -7.61
N TYR A 438 -7.43 -15.33 -6.42
CA TYR A 438 -7.69 -16.05 -5.17
C TYR A 438 -9.03 -16.77 -5.17
N SER A 439 -10.07 -16.16 -5.73
CA SER A 439 -11.40 -16.71 -5.79
C SER A 439 -11.60 -17.75 -6.91
N THR A 440 -10.57 -18.02 -7.72
CA THR A 440 -10.56 -19.01 -8.81
C THR A 440 -9.45 -20.05 -8.66
N GLN A 441 -9.09 -20.40 -7.43
CA GLN A 441 -8.04 -21.39 -7.13
C GLN A 441 -6.66 -21.04 -7.74
N GLY A 442 -6.32 -19.75 -7.82
CA GLY A 442 -5.01 -19.30 -8.31
C GLY A 442 -4.87 -19.23 -9.83
N ILE A 443 -5.97 -19.26 -10.58
CA ILE A 443 -5.93 -19.10 -12.04
C ILE A 443 -5.42 -17.70 -12.38
N LEU A 444 -4.35 -17.63 -13.21
CA LEU A 444 -3.67 -16.38 -13.59
C LEU A 444 -4.52 -15.43 -14.45
N ASN A 445 -5.54 -15.94 -15.10
CA ASN A 445 -6.49 -15.14 -15.89
C ASN A 445 -7.90 -15.41 -15.37
N PRO A 446 -8.32 -14.78 -14.26
CA PRO A 446 -9.62 -15.01 -13.67
C PRO A 446 -10.78 -14.60 -14.58
N PRO A 447 -11.96 -15.25 -14.48
CA PRO A 447 -13.14 -14.84 -15.22
C PRO A 447 -13.54 -13.39 -14.94
N ARG A 448 -13.86 -12.64 -15.99
CA ARG A 448 -14.24 -11.21 -15.91
C ARG A 448 -15.38 -10.94 -14.95
N THR A 449 -16.34 -11.86 -14.86
CA THR A 449 -17.48 -11.74 -13.93
C THR A 449 -17.04 -11.73 -12.47
N ARG A 450 -16.06 -12.54 -12.08
CA ARG A 450 -15.52 -12.53 -10.70
C ARG A 450 -14.75 -11.26 -10.40
N THR A 451 -13.91 -10.82 -11.33
CA THR A 451 -13.20 -9.55 -11.22
C THR A 451 -14.18 -8.37 -11.06
N ALA A 452 -15.26 -8.35 -11.85
CA ALA A 452 -16.29 -7.31 -11.75
C ALA A 452 -17.02 -7.31 -10.39
N ILE A 453 -17.39 -8.49 -9.87
CA ILE A 453 -18.03 -8.59 -8.54
C ILE A 453 -17.13 -8.05 -7.45
N TRP A 454 -15.84 -8.40 -7.45
CA TRP A 454 -14.87 -7.85 -6.51
C TRP A 454 -14.72 -6.34 -6.65
N GLY A 455 -14.69 -5.83 -7.87
CA GLY A 455 -14.65 -4.39 -8.12
C GLY A 455 -15.85 -3.64 -7.52
N ILE A 456 -17.06 -4.17 -7.68
CA ILE A 456 -18.28 -3.59 -7.08
C ILE A 456 -18.23 -3.65 -5.55
N LEU A 457 -17.85 -4.79 -4.97
CA LEU A 457 -17.78 -4.95 -3.52
C LEU A 457 -16.73 -4.04 -2.89
N MET A 458 -15.57 -3.85 -3.52
CA MET A 458 -14.55 -2.89 -3.05
C MET A 458 -15.06 -1.45 -3.11
N GLY A 459 -15.73 -1.06 -4.18
CA GLY A 459 -16.36 0.27 -4.28
C GLY A 459 -17.41 0.49 -3.20
N ALA A 460 -18.29 -0.50 -2.97
CA ALA A 460 -19.30 -0.44 -1.93
C ALA A 460 -18.69 -0.32 -0.52
N LEU A 461 -17.64 -1.11 -0.22
CA LEU A 461 -16.96 -1.03 1.07
C LEU A 461 -16.20 0.30 1.23
N ALA A 462 -15.63 0.86 0.15
CA ALA A 462 -15.01 2.19 0.20
C ALA A 462 -16.03 3.28 0.55
N VAL A 463 -17.26 3.19 0.04
CA VAL A 463 -18.35 4.07 0.46
C VAL A 463 -18.69 3.88 1.93
N VAL A 464 -18.78 2.64 2.42
CA VAL A 464 -19.02 2.34 3.85
C VAL A 464 -17.96 3.02 4.71
N LEU A 465 -16.67 2.86 4.38
CA LEU A 465 -15.57 3.48 5.15
C LEU A 465 -15.58 5.02 5.15
N LEU A 466 -16.23 5.65 4.18
CA LEU A 466 -16.38 7.12 4.16
C LEU A 466 -17.56 7.60 5.01
N ILE A 467 -18.60 6.76 5.24
CA ILE A 467 -19.78 7.13 6.03
C ILE A 467 -19.66 6.75 7.51
N THR A 468 -18.63 5.97 7.87
CA THR A 468 -18.31 5.53 9.23
C THR A 468 -17.09 6.23 9.78
#